data_3fef8f70458bb7af6b842d37a83f20d9
#
_entry.id   3fef8f70458bb7af6b842d37a83f20d9
#
_cell.length_a   1.000
_cell.length_b   1.000
_cell.length_c   1.000
_cell.angle_alpha   90.00
_cell.angle_beta   90.00
_cell.angle_gamma   90.00
#
_symmetry.space_group_name_H-M   'P 1'
#
loop_
_entity.id
_entity.type
_entity.pdbx_description
1 polymer ?
#
loop_
_entity_poly.entity_id
_entity_poly.type
_entity_poly.pdbx_seq_one_letter_code
_entity_poly.pdbx_strand_id
1 'polypeptide(L)'
;VLDQTDFSNSSIDAEGFRANVGIVLTNNSGQLFWAKRIGMDAWQFPQGGIKPREPLEKAMYRELREEIGLLPEHVQIIGCTRDWLRYELPERFIRKNSRPICRGQKQRWYLLRLLGDENAVRLDLSDSPEFDNWRWVNFWDPVNEVIEFKRKVYSAVLSELEQMLKAPSGLQPGQ
;
A
#
# COMPACT_ATOMS: atom_id res chain seq x y z
N VAL A 1 -17.61 -34.18 -8.91
CA VAL A 1 -16.49 -33.46 -9.50
C VAL A 1 -16.85 -32.00 -9.34
N LEU A 2 -16.38 -31.37 -8.28
CA LEU A 2 -16.54 -29.93 -8.07
C LEU A 2 -15.62 -29.23 -9.06
N ASP A 3 -16.25 -28.45 -9.91
CA ASP A 3 -15.63 -27.60 -10.90
C ASP A 3 -14.59 -26.69 -10.23
N GLN A 4 -13.31 -26.96 -10.46
CA GLN A 4 -12.18 -26.16 -9.98
C GLN A 4 -11.92 -24.95 -10.87
N THR A 5 -12.87 -24.56 -11.68
CA THR A 5 -12.77 -23.42 -12.57
C THR A 5 -13.44 -22.23 -11.93
N ASP A 6 -12.69 -21.33 -11.36
CA ASP A 6 -12.89 -19.88 -11.35
C ASP A 6 -12.38 -19.11 -10.13
N PHE A 7 -11.71 -19.75 -9.17
CA PHE A 7 -11.04 -19.01 -8.11
C PHE A 7 -9.66 -18.46 -8.52
N SER A 8 -9.17 -18.82 -9.71
CA SER A 8 -7.81 -18.49 -10.14
C SER A 8 -7.63 -17.06 -10.65
N ASN A 9 -8.72 -16.35 -10.95
CA ASN A 9 -8.65 -14.99 -11.51
C ASN A 9 -9.08 -13.89 -10.55
N SER A 10 -9.57 -14.22 -9.37
CA SER A 10 -10.00 -13.24 -8.38
C SER A 10 -9.00 -13.16 -7.23
N SER A 11 -8.53 -11.94 -6.94
CA SER A 11 -7.75 -11.65 -5.73
C SER A 11 -8.63 -11.51 -4.48
N ILE A 12 -9.93 -11.81 -4.59
CA ILE A 12 -10.90 -11.75 -3.50
C ILE A 12 -10.97 -13.13 -2.83
N ASP A 13 -10.76 -13.17 -1.51
CA ASP A 13 -10.81 -14.41 -0.74
C ASP A 13 -12.25 -14.87 -0.44
N ALA A 14 -12.37 -16.03 0.22
CA ALA A 14 -13.66 -16.60 0.59
C ALA A 14 -14.48 -15.72 1.53
N GLU A 15 -13.83 -14.84 2.29
CA GLU A 15 -14.48 -13.89 3.20
C GLU A 15 -14.90 -12.59 2.51
N GLY A 16 -14.55 -12.41 1.24
CA GLY A 16 -14.91 -11.24 0.44
C GLY A 16 -13.88 -10.10 0.48
N PHE A 17 -12.67 -10.36 0.93
CA PHE A 17 -11.60 -9.35 0.98
C PHE A 17 -10.65 -9.47 -0.21
N ARG A 18 -10.39 -8.35 -0.86
CA ARG A 18 -9.41 -8.25 -1.94
C ARG A 18 -8.01 -8.08 -1.35
N ALA A 19 -7.08 -8.91 -1.80
CA ALA A 19 -5.68 -8.79 -1.43
C ALA A 19 -5.05 -7.54 -2.06
N ASN A 20 -4.35 -6.77 -1.23
CA ASN A 20 -3.79 -5.48 -1.59
C ASN A 20 -2.44 -5.28 -0.90
N VAL A 21 -1.53 -4.55 -1.55
CA VAL A 21 -0.25 -4.13 -0.98
C VAL A 21 -0.23 -2.61 -0.85
N GLY A 22 0.19 -2.12 0.30
CA GLY A 22 0.37 -0.70 0.55
C GLY A 22 1.83 -0.34 0.73
N ILE A 23 2.15 0.92 0.46
CA ILE A 23 3.50 1.45 0.53
C ILE A 23 3.53 2.68 1.42
N VAL A 24 4.35 2.62 2.46
CA VAL A 24 4.72 3.77 3.28
C VAL A 24 6.17 4.09 2.95
N LEU A 25 6.39 5.18 2.22
CA LEU A 25 7.72 5.64 1.83
C LEU A 25 8.17 6.76 2.77
N THR A 26 9.34 6.60 3.40
CA THR A 26 9.93 7.60 4.28
C THR A 26 11.19 8.21 3.69
N ASN A 27 11.48 9.45 4.07
CA ASN A 27 12.75 10.11 3.79
C ASN A 27 13.69 10.04 5.01
N ASN A 28 14.86 10.66 4.90
CA ASN A 28 15.84 10.68 5.99
C ASN A 28 15.41 11.52 7.19
N SER A 29 14.39 12.37 7.03
CA SER A 29 13.84 13.20 8.11
C SER A 29 12.67 12.52 8.84
N GLY A 30 12.34 11.28 8.47
CA GLY A 30 11.23 10.55 9.08
C GLY A 30 9.84 10.99 8.61
N GLN A 31 9.77 11.81 7.58
CA GLN A 31 8.51 12.20 6.95
C GLN A 31 8.03 11.11 6.02
N LEU A 32 6.72 11.11 5.73
CA LEU A 32 6.07 10.13 4.88
C LEU A 32 5.56 10.75 3.58
N PHE A 33 5.71 10.00 2.50
CA PHE A 33 5.14 10.32 1.20
C PHE A 33 3.62 10.23 1.24
N TRP A 34 2.96 11.32 0.87
CA TRP A 34 1.51 11.45 0.92
C TRP A 34 0.99 11.94 -0.41
N ALA A 35 0.08 11.21 -1.03
CA ALA A 35 -0.32 11.45 -2.40
C ALA A 35 -1.81 11.81 -2.54
N LYS A 36 -2.09 12.73 -3.46
CA LYS A 36 -3.44 13.20 -3.76
C LYS A 36 -3.99 12.48 -4.98
N ARG A 37 -5.17 11.92 -4.85
CA ARG A 37 -5.88 11.26 -5.96
C ARG A 37 -6.33 12.28 -7.00
N ILE A 38 -6.21 11.90 -8.28
CA ILE A 38 -6.65 12.71 -9.40
C ILE A 38 -8.15 13.01 -9.30
N GLY A 39 -8.50 14.30 -9.47
CA GLY A 39 -9.88 14.73 -9.51
C GLY A 39 -10.61 14.74 -8.17
N MET A 40 -9.93 14.52 -7.06
CA MET A 40 -10.52 14.46 -5.72
C MET A 40 -9.65 15.22 -4.73
N ASP A 41 -10.25 15.80 -3.71
CA ASP A 41 -9.55 16.27 -2.53
C ASP A 41 -9.41 15.11 -1.53
N ALA A 42 -8.69 14.09 -1.95
CA ALA A 42 -8.48 12.87 -1.17
C ALA A 42 -7.02 12.44 -1.23
N TRP A 43 -6.40 12.34 -0.07
CA TRP A 43 -5.01 11.97 0.11
C TRP A 43 -4.89 10.59 0.70
N GLN A 44 -3.93 9.81 0.22
CA GLN A 44 -3.70 8.46 0.71
C GLN A 44 -2.26 7.99 0.45
N PHE A 45 -1.89 6.87 1.06
CA PHE A 45 -0.68 6.15 0.68
C PHE A 45 -0.89 5.41 -0.64
N PRO A 46 0.18 5.21 -1.43
CA PRO A 46 0.14 4.32 -2.58
C PRO A 46 -0.27 2.91 -2.16
N GLN A 47 -1.15 2.32 -2.93
CA GLN A 47 -1.62 0.95 -2.71
C GLN A 47 -2.18 0.37 -4.00
N GLY A 48 -2.15 -0.95 -4.12
CA GLY A 48 -2.74 -1.61 -5.27
C GLY A 48 -3.01 -3.09 -5.06
N GLY A 49 -3.82 -3.65 -5.94
CA GLY A 49 -4.22 -5.04 -5.89
C GLY A 49 -3.04 -5.98 -6.19
N ILE A 50 -3.02 -7.12 -5.51
CA ILE A 50 -2.08 -8.19 -5.77
C ILE A 50 -2.71 -9.11 -6.82
N LYS A 51 -1.96 -9.39 -7.90
CA LYS A 51 -2.42 -10.29 -8.95
C LYS A 51 -2.40 -11.75 -8.46
N PRO A 52 -3.24 -12.63 -9.03
CA PRO A 52 -3.19 -14.05 -8.71
C PRO A 52 -1.76 -14.60 -8.86
N ARG A 53 -1.29 -15.34 -7.85
CA ARG A 53 0.06 -15.94 -7.80
C ARG A 53 1.23 -14.96 -7.81
N GLU A 54 0.96 -13.66 -7.73
CA GLU A 54 2.03 -12.66 -7.63
C GLU A 54 2.62 -12.65 -6.21
N PRO A 55 3.94 -12.82 -6.06
CA PRO A 55 4.58 -12.63 -4.75
C PRO A 55 4.37 -11.22 -4.22
N LEU A 56 4.21 -11.09 -2.92
CA LEU A 56 3.92 -9.82 -2.26
C LEU A 56 4.94 -8.73 -2.59
N GLU A 57 6.22 -9.04 -2.50
CA GLU A 57 7.30 -8.09 -2.79
C GLU A 57 7.28 -7.63 -4.26
N LYS A 58 6.98 -8.56 -5.18
CA LYS A 58 6.85 -8.24 -6.59
C LYS A 58 5.68 -7.30 -6.86
N ALA A 59 4.53 -7.53 -6.20
CA ALA A 59 3.39 -6.62 -6.27
C ALA A 59 3.75 -5.23 -5.74
N MET A 60 4.48 -5.16 -4.63
CA MET A 60 4.94 -3.89 -4.07
C MET A 60 5.82 -3.11 -5.06
N TYR A 61 6.80 -3.73 -5.67
CA TYR A 61 7.67 -3.05 -6.65
C TYR A 61 6.90 -2.64 -7.91
N ARG A 62 5.96 -3.45 -8.34
CA ARG A 62 5.10 -3.11 -9.47
C ARG A 62 4.25 -1.87 -9.19
N GLU A 63 3.58 -1.82 -8.05
CA GLU A 63 2.78 -0.68 -7.62
C GLU A 63 3.65 0.57 -7.38
N LEU A 64 4.84 0.40 -6.79
CA LEU A 64 5.80 1.48 -6.61
C LEU A 64 6.14 2.17 -7.93
N ARG A 65 6.39 1.38 -8.96
CA ARG A 65 6.70 1.89 -10.29
C ARG A 65 5.47 2.53 -10.95
N GLU A 66 4.33 1.85 -10.93
CA GLU A 66 3.12 2.31 -11.59
C GLU A 66 2.58 3.60 -10.99
N GLU A 67 2.58 3.72 -9.67
CA GLU A 67 1.95 4.85 -8.99
C GLU A 67 2.89 6.02 -8.71
N ILE A 68 4.14 5.78 -8.39
CA ILE A 68 5.08 6.84 -8.01
C ILE A 68 6.39 6.84 -8.79
N GLY A 69 6.54 5.95 -9.76
CA GLY A 69 7.65 5.98 -10.73
C GLY A 69 9.00 5.56 -10.19
N LEU A 70 9.06 5.00 -8.98
CA LEU A 70 10.32 4.55 -8.38
C LEU A 70 10.63 3.10 -8.74
N LEU A 71 11.91 2.82 -8.89
CA LEU A 71 12.47 1.50 -9.17
C LEU A 71 13.06 0.90 -7.88
N PRO A 72 13.35 -0.43 -7.87
CA PRO A 72 13.96 -1.05 -6.69
C PRO A 72 15.25 -0.38 -6.21
N GLU A 73 16.08 0.11 -7.12
CA GLU A 73 17.33 0.81 -6.77
C GLU A 73 17.11 2.16 -6.08
N HIS A 74 15.91 2.73 -6.16
CA HIS A 74 15.58 4.00 -5.53
C HIS A 74 15.15 3.87 -4.07
N VAL A 75 14.94 2.65 -3.58
CA VAL A 75 14.39 2.40 -2.26
C VAL A 75 15.12 1.29 -1.51
N GLN A 76 15.04 1.36 -0.19
CA GLN A 76 15.46 0.29 0.70
C GLN A 76 14.23 -0.22 1.45
N ILE A 77 13.99 -1.52 1.44
CA ILE A 77 12.96 -2.13 2.27
C ILE A 77 13.43 -2.12 3.72
N ILE A 78 12.69 -1.43 4.59
CA ILE A 78 12.94 -1.43 6.04
C ILE A 78 12.18 -2.58 6.69
N GLY A 79 10.95 -2.83 6.27
CA GLY A 79 10.13 -3.90 6.79
C GLY A 79 8.78 -4.01 6.10
N CYS A 80 8.00 -4.95 6.61
CA CYS A 80 6.64 -5.23 6.13
C CYS A 80 5.79 -5.64 7.35
N THR A 81 4.52 -5.28 7.35
CA THR A 81 3.60 -5.73 8.38
C THR A 81 3.54 -7.26 8.41
N ARG A 82 3.41 -7.84 9.59
CA ARG A 82 3.47 -9.31 9.78
C ARG A 82 2.24 -10.01 9.26
N ASP A 83 1.07 -9.39 9.48
CA ASP A 83 -0.23 -9.97 9.17
C ASP A 83 -1.01 -9.13 8.18
N TRP A 84 -2.06 -9.73 7.62
CA TRP A 84 -3.05 -9.02 6.83
C TRP A 84 -3.85 -8.09 7.73
N LEU A 85 -3.93 -6.81 7.36
CA LEU A 85 -4.77 -5.81 8.01
C LEU A 85 -5.99 -5.57 7.13
N ARG A 86 -7.18 -5.69 7.71
CA ARG A 86 -8.45 -5.63 6.98
C ARG A 86 -9.19 -4.34 7.28
N TYR A 87 -9.86 -3.83 6.27
CA TYR A 87 -10.92 -2.85 6.45
C TYR A 87 -12.11 -3.19 5.56
N GLU A 88 -13.31 -2.85 6.03
CA GLU A 88 -14.53 -3.02 5.27
C GLU A 88 -14.87 -1.75 4.51
N LEU A 89 -15.36 -1.92 3.29
CA LEU A 89 -15.89 -0.80 2.52
C LEU A 89 -17.24 -0.39 3.09
N PRO A 90 -17.51 0.93 3.22
CA PRO A 90 -18.88 1.40 3.43
C PRO A 90 -19.80 0.85 2.34
N GLU A 91 -21.05 0.56 2.70
CA GLU A 91 -22.01 -0.06 1.78
C GLU A 91 -22.12 0.69 0.44
N ARG A 92 -22.05 2.03 0.48
CA ARG A 92 -22.09 2.89 -0.72
C ARG A 92 -20.97 2.63 -1.73
N PHE A 93 -19.85 2.01 -1.31
CA PHE A 93 -18.73 1.68 -2.17
C PHE A 93 -18.72 0.23 -2.64
N ILE A 94 -19.64 -0.60 -2.14
CA ILE A 94 -19.73 -2.01 -2.52
C ILE A 94 -20.45 -2.11 -3.87
N ARG A 95 -19.78 -2.69 -4.86
CA ARG A 95 -20.37 -2.97 -6.17
C ARG A 95 -21.25 -4.21 -6.09
N LYS A 96 -22.56 -4.03 -5.99
CA LYS A 96 -23.53 -5.15 -5.81
C LYS A 96 -23.67 -6.06 -7.02
N ASN A 97 -23.30 -5.57 -8.20
CA ASN A 97 -23.43 -6.32 -9.46
C ASN A 97 -22.18 -7.11 -9.87
N SER A 98 -21.08 -6.96 -9.13
CA SER A 98 -19.88 -7.75 -9.40
C SER A 98 -19.91 -9.09 -8.65
N ARG A 99 -19.31 -10.10 -9.24
CA ARG A 99 -19.13 -11.42 -8.63
C ARG A 99 -17.67 -11.85 -8.78
N PRO A 100 -17.01 -12.27 -7.70
CA PRO A 100 -17.47 -12.23 -6.31
C PRO A 100 -17.66 -10.81 -5.79
N ILE A 101 -18.48 -10.63 -4.76
CA ILE A 101 -18.66 -9.33 -4.11
C ILE A 101 -17.42 -9.02 -3.28
N CYS A 102 -16.85 -7.83 -3.48
CA CYS A 102 -15.77 -7.31 -2.66
C CYS A 102 -16.35 -6.48 -1.51
N ARG A 103 -16.27 -6.98 -0.29
CA ARG A 103 -16.75 -6.29 0.91
C ARG A 103 -15.70 -5.42 1.58
N GLY A 104 -14.43 -5.61 1.22
CA GLY A 104 -13.33 -4.88 1.80
C GLY A 104 -12.00 -5.29 1.21
N GLN A 105 -10.94 -4.83 1.84
CA GLN A 105 -9.57 -5.17 1.45
C GLN A 105 -8.82 -5.78 2.64
N LYS A 106 -7.91 -6.69 2.35
CA LYS A 106 -6.88 -7.16 3.27
C LYS A 106 -5.54 -6.73 2.73
N GLN A 107 -4.74 -6.09 3.56
CA GLN A 107 -3.52 -5.41 3.14
C GLN A 107 -2.30 -5.88 3.91
N ARG A 108 -1.19 -6.01 3.18
CA ARG A 108 0.16 -6.05 3.72
C ARG A 108 0.84 -4.74 3.34
N TRP A 109 1.57 -4.15 4.29
CA TRP A 109 2.17 -2.83 4.11
C TRP A 109 3.67 -2.90 4.20
N TYR A 110 4.36 -2.31 3.23
CA TYR A 110 5.81 -2.15 3.22
C TYR A 110 6.20 -0.77 3.73
N LEU A 111 7.26 -0.74 4.53
CA LEU A 111 7.97 0.48 4.88
C LEU A 111 9.24 0.55 4.04
N LEU A 112 9.34 1.57 3.21
CA LEU A 112 10.47 1.80 2.32
C LEU A 112 11.16 3.12 2.69
N ARG A 113 12.48 3.16 2.57
CA ARG A 113 13.25 4.42 2.64
C ARG A 113 13.66 4.85 1.26
N LEU A 114 13.43 6.11 0.92
CA LEU A 114 13.93 6.70 -0.32
C LEU A 114 15.45 6.82 -0.27
N LEU A 115 16.11 6.29 -1.28
CA LEU A 115 17.55 6.44 -1.52
C LEU A 115 17.73 7.47 -2.62
N GLY A 116 18.53 8.49 -2.38
CA GLY A 116 18.79 9.53 -3.38
C GLY A 116 17.72 10.61 -3.44
N ASP A 117 17.53 11.17 -4.63
CA ASP A 117 16.77 12.39 -4.84
C ASP A 117 15.26 12.12 -4.97
N GLU A 118 14.45 12.94 -4.30
CA GLU A 118 12.99 12.92 -4.43
C GLU A 118 12.50 13.29 -5.83
N ASN A 119 13.33 13.92 -6.66
CA ASN A 119 13.02 14.22 -8.06
C ASN A 119 12.88 12.95 -8.93
N ALA A 120 13.28 11.78 -8.43
CA ALA A 120 13.02 10.51 -9.09
C ALA A 120 11.53 10.12 -9.08
N VAL A 121 10.72 10.73 -8.20
CA VAL A 121 9.27 10.48 -8.16
C VAL A 121 8.60 10.96 -9.43
N ARG A 122 7.83 10.08 -10.07
CA ARG A 122 7.05 10.35 -11.27
C ARG A 122 5.65 9.77 -11.10
N LEU A 123 4.65 10.63 -11.19
CA LEU A 123 3.24 10.23 -11.05
C LEU A 123 2.55 9.91 -12.37
N ASP A 124 3.22 10.15 -13.50
CA ASP A 124 2.68 10.15 -14.85
C ASP A 124 3.18 8.99 -15.73
N LEU A 125 3.81 7.97 -15.16
CA LEU A 125 4.39 6.86 -15.94
C LEU A 125 3.39 5.74 -16.27
N SER A 126 2.26 5.68 -15.60
CA SER A 126 1.21 4.70 -15.88
C SER A 126 0.23 5.23 -16.93
N ASP A 127 -0.39 4.33 -17.69
CA ASP A 127 -1.48 4.67 -18.61
C ASP A 127 -2.73 5.14 -17.88
N SER A 128 -2.87 4.80 -16.60
CA SER A 128 -3.96 5.20 -15.72
C SER A 128 -3.42 5.76 -14.40
N PRO A 129 -2.91 7.00 -14.40
CA PRO A 129 -2.35 7.60 -13.18
C PRO A 129 -3.39 7.71 -12.07
N GLU A 130 -2.99 7.36 -10.85
CA GLU A 130 -3.82 7.46 -9.65
C GLU A 130 -3.71 8.83 -8.98
N PHE A 131 -2.53 9.43 -9.04
CA PHE A 131 -2.19 10.64 -8.31
C PHE A 131 -1.75 11.76 -9.24
N ASP A 132 -2.10 13.01 -8.86
CA ASP A 132 -1.65 14.22 -9.56
C ASP A 132 -0.79 15.15 -8.69
N ASN A 133 -0.64 14.86 -7.42
CA ASN A 133 0.19 15.63 -6.50
C ASN A 133 0.68 14.76 -5.36
N TRP A 134 1.77 15.19 -4.72
CA TRP A 134 2.30 14.53 -3.53
C TRP A 134 3.07 15.53 -2.65
N ARG A 135 3.25 15.18 -1.39
CA ARG A 135 4.05 15.96 -0.43
C ARG A 135 4.62 15.07 0.67
N TRP A 136 5.60 15.56 1.36
CA TRP A 136 6.05 14.98 2.61
C TRP A 136 5.17 15.49 3.75
N VAL A 137 4.79 14.58 4.65
CA VAL A 137 3.98 14.90 5.83
C VAL A 137 4.64 14.31 7.09
N ASN A 138 4.27 14.81 8.25
CA ASN A 138 4.70 14.21 9.50
C ASN A 138 4.13 12.80 9.65
N PHE A 139 4.83 11.94 10.38
CA PHE A 139 4.54 10.49 10.43
C PHE A 139 3.07 10.16 10.75
N TRP A 140 2.45 10.91 11.66
CA TRP A 140 1.08 10.64 12.11
C TRP A 140 -0.01 11.45 11.40
N ASP A 141 0.35 12.42 10.55
CA ASP A 141 -0.63 13.21 9.81
C ASP A 141 -1.58 12.37 8.96
N PRO A 142 -1.14 11.28 8.29
CA PRO A 142 -2.02 10.46 7.47
C PRO A 142 -3.23 9.89 8.19
N VAL A 143 -3.13 9.57 9.47
CA VAL A 143 -4.25 9.03 10.25
C VAL A 143 -5.39 10.04 10.36
N ASN A 144 -5.06 11.32 10.44
CA ASN A 144 -6.06 12.40 10.55
C ASN A 144 -6.59 12.88 9.21
N GLU A 145 -5.82 12.71 8.13
CA GLU A 145 -6.16 13.25 6.81
C GLU A 145 -6.82 12.23 5.89
N VAL A 146 -6.65 10.93 6.13
CA VAL A 146 -7.25 9.89 5.29
C VAL A 146 -8.77 9.81 5.51
N ILE A 147 -9.47 9.31 4.49
CA ILE A 147 -10.91 9.03 4.59
C ILE A 147 -11.22 8.17 5.82
N GLU A 148 -12.32 8.48 6.51
CA GLU A 148 -12.62 7.97 7.84
C GLU A 148 -12.55 6.45 7.98
N PHE A 149 -13.11 5.71 7.03
CA PHE A 149 -13.14 4.24 7.13
C PHE A 149 -11.76 3.57 7.02
N LYS A 150 -10.71 4.31 6.61
CA LYS A 150 -9.32 3.82 6.58
C LYS A 150 -8.50 4.23 7.81
N ARG A 151 -9.00 5.10 8.66
CA ARG A 151 -8.22 5.63 9.81
C ARG A 151 -7.73 4.55 10.75
N LYS A 152 -8.58 3.58 11.06
CA LYS A 152 -8.24 2.48 11.97
C LYS A 152 -7.11 1.62 11.42
N VAL A 153 -7.18 1.25 10.15
CA VAL A 153 -6.13 0.45 9.51
C VAL A 153 -4.85 1.25 9.39
N TYR A 154 -4.90 2.52 9.03
CA TYR A 154 -3.72 3.39 8.97
C TYR A 154 -3.04 3.55 10.33
N SER A 155 -3.83 3.71 11.39
CA SER A 155 -3.28 3.76 12.75
C SER A 155 -2.56 2.47 13.13
N ALA A 156 -3.13 1.32 12.83
CA ALA A 156 -2.51 0.02 13.09
C ALA A 156 -1.23 -0.18 12.27
N VAL A 157 -1.26 0.18 10.99
CA VAL A 157 -0.09 0.11 10.09
C VAL A 157 1.05 0.97 10.61
N LEU A 158 0.80 2.24 10.88
CA LEU A 158 1.84 3.16 11.32
C LEU A 158 2.40 2.80 12.69
N SER A 159 1.57 2.28 13.60
CA SER A 159 2.04 1.78 14.89
C SER A 159 3.04 0.65 14.75
N GLU A 160 2.77 -0.30 13.86
CA GLU A 160 3.68 -1.43 13.60
C GLU A 160 4.96 -0.98 12.88
N LEU A 161 4.81 -0.17 11.84
CA LEU A 161 5.95 0.30 11.03
C LEU A 161 6.86 1.27 11.81
N GLU A 162 6.33 2.07 12.72
CA GLU A 162 7.13 2.96 13.56
C GLU A 162 8.14 2.19 14.40
N GLN A 163 7.76 1.03 14.91
CA GLN A 163 8.68 0.17 15.67
C GLN A 163 9.85 -0.30 14.81
N MET A 164 9.63 -0.55 13.53
CA MET A 164 10.68 -0.94 12.61
C MET A 164 11.67 0.19 12.32
N LEU A 165 11.20 1.44 12.28
CA LEU A 165 12.05 2.62 12.14
C LEU A 165 12.94 2.87 13.37
N LYS A 166 12.45 2.53 14.56
CA LYS A 166 13.15 2.72 15.83
C LYS A 166 14.09 1.56 16.16
N ALA A 167 13.96 0.42 15.50
CA ALA A 167 14.86 -0.71 15.72
C ALA A 167 16.30 -0.33 15.33
N PRO A 168 17.33 -0.61 16.16
CA PRO A 168 18.70 -0.34 15.78
C PRO A 168 19.05 -1.14 14.52
N SER A 169 19.62 -0.43 13.55
CA SER A 169 20.21 -1.04 12.36
C SER A 169 21.41 -1.88 12.79
N GLY A 170 21.27 -3.18 12.93
CA GLY A 170 22.41 -4.05 13.20
C GLY A 170 22.16 -5.17 14.18
N LEU A 171 21.61 -6.21 13.67
CA LEU A 171 22.07 -7.57 13.97
C LEU A 171 21.97 -8.33 12.66
N GLN A 172 23.01 -8.23 11.85
CA GLN A 172 23.27 -9.28 10.89
C GLN A 172 23.49 -10.55 11.73
N PRO A 173 22.76 -11.65 11.49
CA PRO A 173 23.14 -12.92 12.09
C PRO A 173 24.54 -13.23 11.59
N GLY A 174 25.45 -13.34 12.53
CA GLY A 174 26.83 -13.73 12.25
C GLY A 174 26.91 -15.02 11.45
N GLN A 175 27.94 -15.07 10.66
CA GLN A 175 28.43 -16.19 9.88
C GLN A 175 28.39 -17.50 10.65
#